data_c4ded6b161978a162d47e824d2f701aa
#
_entry.id   c4ded6b161978a162d47e824d2f701aa
#
_cell.length_a   1.000
_cell.length_b   1.000
_cell.length_c   1.000
_cell.angle_alpha   90.00
_cell.angle_beta   90.00
_cell.angle_gamma   90.00
#
_symmetry.space_group_name_H-M   'P 1'
#
loop_
_entity.id
_entity.type
_entity.pdbx_description
1 polymer ?
#
loop_
_entity_poly.entity_id
_entity_poly.type
_entity_poly.pdbx_seq_one_letter_code
_entity_poly.pdbx_strand_id
1 'polypeptide(L)'
;MPEFEGIGEHRGASYWPHLTIAVGCLLLIMWLKVTGVLLSVCILALVFFILRFRPDSNEVATLKSSVRLSLEDIEDVVRAFQKFEVGQDAESLADRTLHRPALLDLDTDSEEIAKFHFLLGNSKRFSRRVEGKLRQNLSVSQLERLLTVTDTRASELQQAWLEARKAAYRLGPSNNS
;
A
#
# COMPACT_ATOMS: atom_id res chain seq x y z
N MET A 1 -4.04 13.37 41.22
CA MET A 1 -2.86 13.14 40.38
C MET A 1 -2.40 11.73 40.65
N PRO A 2 -2.66 10.77 39.77
CA PRO A 2 -2.01 9.48 39.86
C PRO A 2 -0.95 9.38 38.76
N GLU A 3 0.19 8.95 39.24
CA GLU A 3 1.45 8.66 38.60
C GLU A 3 1.28 7.63 37.47
N PHE A 4 1.76 7.98 36.30
CA PHE A 4 2.09 7.01 35.26
C PHE A 4 3.49 6.46 35.53
N GLU A 5 3.59 5.49 36.42
CA GLU A 5 4.78 4.68 36.57
C GLU A 5 4.80 3.56 35.52
N GLY A 6 5.76 3.65 34.63
CA GLY A 6 6.67 2.61 34.21
C GLY A 6 6.05 1.34 33.66
N ILE A 7 5.68 1.30 32.38
CA ILE A 7 5.78 0.04 31.62
C ILE A 7 7.08 0.12 30.80
N GLY A 8 8.18 -0.05 31.51
CA GLY A 8 9.44 -0.48 30.92
C GLY A 8 9.32 -1.93 30.51
N GLU A 9 8.74 -2.18 29.35
CA GLU A 9 8.80 -3.50 28.72
C GLU A 9 10.25 -3.71 28.25
N HIS A 10 11.01 -4.34 29.12
CA HIS A 10 12.27 -4.96 28.77
C HIS A 10 12.00 -5.96 27.61
N ARG A 11 12.15 -5.52 26.38
CA ARG A 11 12.47 -6.40 25.26
C ARG A 11 13.86 -6.96 25.49
N GLY A 12 13.99 -7.82 26.50
CA GLY A 12 15.06 -8.76 26.58
C GLY A 12 14.94 -9.64 25.34
N ALA A 13 15.83 -9.43 24.36
CA ALA A 13 16.00 -10.39 23.28
C ALA A 13 16.06 -11.75 23.96
N SER A 14 15.04 -12.59 23.69
CA SER A 14 14.91 -13.89 24.33
C SER A 14 16.05 -14.77 23.81
N TYR A 15 17.21 -14.71 24.47
CA TYR A 15 18.36 -15.59 24.19
C TYR A 15 18.08 -17.03 24.61
N TRP A 16 16.98 -17.26 25.34
CA TRP A 16 16.59 -18.56 25.85
C TRP A 16 16.41 -19.64 24.77
N PRO A 17 15.69 -19.38 23.66
CA PRO A 17 15.59 -20.39 22.61
C PRO A 17 16.94 -20.68 21.93
N HIS A 18 17.83 -19.69 21.85
CA HIS A 18 19.17 -19.91 21.27
C HIS A 18 20.08 -20.69 22.22
N LEU A 19 19.95 -20.46 23.51
CA LEU A 19 20.69 -21.15 24.57
C LEU A 19 20.24 -22.60 24.68
N THR A 20 18.95 -22.90 24.61
CA THR A 20 18.42 -24.28 24.61
C THR A 20 18.86 -25.06 23.36
N ILE A 21 18.90 -24.46 22.20
CA ILE A 21 19.38 -25.07 20.95
C ILE A 21 20.89 -25.34 21.05
N ALA A 22 21.68 -24.40 21.55
CA ALA A 22 23.12 -24.57 21.73
C ALA A 22 23.45 -25.71 22.69
N VAL A 23 22.75 -25.79 23.83
CA VAL A 23 22.91 -26.87 24.82
C VAL A 23 22.50 -28.22 24.22
N GLY A 24 21.39 -28.28 23.47
CA GLY A 24 20.95 -29.49 22.77
C GLY A 24 21.97 -29.97 21.72
N CYS A 25 22.57 -29.08 20.95
CA CYS A 25 23.64 -29.40 19.99
C CYS A 25 24.90 -29.94 20.70
N LEU A 26 25.27 -29.36 21.84
CA LEU A 26 26.43 -29.76 22.62
C LEU A 26 26.25 -31.17 23.19
N LEU A 27 25.06 -31.49 23.68
CA LEU A 27 24.71 -32.85 24.14
C LEU A 27 24.71 -33.87 22.98
N LEU A 28 24.21 -33.50 21.81
CA LEU A 28 24.22 -34.35 20.60
C LEU A 28 25.64 -34.65 20.15
N ILE A 29 26.55 -33.68 20.16
CA ILE A 29 27.98 -33.84 19.81
C ILE A 29 28.65 -34.82 20.77
N MET A 30 28.36 -34.68 22.07
CA MET A 30 28.95 -35.54 23.10
C MET A 30 28.49 -37.00 22.99
N TRP A 31 27.23 -37.22 22.55
CA TRP A 31 26.62 -38.54 22.51
C TRP A 31 26.85 -39.30 21.17
N LEU A 32 26.85 -38.62 20.04
CA LEU A 32 26.89 -39.21 18.70
C LEU A 32 28.27 -39.16 18.02
N LYS A 33 29.34 -38.68 18.65
CA LYS A 33 30.69 -38.49 18.05
C LYS A 33 30.58 -37.74 16.69
N VAL A 34 31.22 -38.29 15.64
CA VAL A 34 31.28 -37.63 14.31
C VAL A 34 29.93 -37.43 13.66
N THR A 35 28.99 -38.37 13.83
CA THR A 35 27.62 -38.28 13.27
C THR A 35 26.81 -37.16 13.92
N GLY A 36 27.05 -36.88 15.22
CA GLY A 36 26.40 -35.79 15.93
C GLY A 36 26.83 -34.41 15.45
N VAL A 37 28.11 -34.26 15.06
CA VAL A 37 28.62 -32.99 14.49
C VAL A 37 27.93 -32.67 13.16
N LEU A 38 27.79 -33.63 12.26
CA LEU A 38 27.12 -33.46 10.99
C LEU A 38 25.65 -33.04 11.16
N LEU A 39 24.94 -33.71 12.06
CA LEU A 39 23.55 -33.43 12.33
C LEU A 39 23.36 -32.06 12.98
N SER A 40 24.26 -31.67 13.89
CA SER A 40 24.26 -30.34 14.53
C SER A 40 24.48 -29.20 13.51
N VAL A 41 25.40 -29.38 12.56
CA VAL A 41 25.64 -28.41 11.49
C VAL A 41 24.40 -28.23 10.59
N CYS A 42 23.73 -29.35 10.23
CA CYS A 42 22.51 -29.29 9.46
C CYS A 42 21.38 -28.55 10.21
N ILE A 43 21.20 -28.84 11.52
CA ILE A 43 20.19 -28.15 12.33
C ILE A 43 20.52 -26.65 12.46
N LEU A 44 21.76 -26.29 12.72
CA LEU A 44 22.18 -24.88 12.82
C LEU A 44 22.00 -24.15 11.49
N ALA A 45 22.36 -24.79 10.37
CA ALA A 45 22.16 -24.22 9.02
C ALA A 45 20.67 -23.98 8.74
N LEU A 46 19.80 -24.93 9.12
CA LEU A 46 18.36 -24.85 8.91
C LEU A 46 17.72 -23.77 9.80
N VAL A 47 18.13 -23.67 11.06
CA VAL A 47 17.70 -22.61 11.98
C VAL A 47 18.17 -21.23 11.48
N PHE A 48 19.43 -21.13 11.06
CA PHE A 48 19.98 -19.89 10.50
C PHE A 48 19.22 -19.48 9.23
N PHE A 49 18.88 -20.42 8.36
CA PHE A 49 18.09 -20.18 7.16
C PHE A 49 16.69 -19.68 7.51
N ILE A 50 15.99 -20.33 8.44
CA ILE A 50 14.65 -19.90 8.88
C ILE A 50 14.69 -18.51 9.53
N LEU A 51 15.67 -18.21 10.38
CA LEU A 51 15.80 -16.91 11.03
C LEU A 51 16.14 -15.79 10.04
N ARG A 52 16.98 -16.08 9.05
CA ARG A 52 17.36 -15.11 8.02
C ARG A 52 16.25 -14.80 7.02
N PHE A 53 15.34 -15.75 6.82
CA PHE A 53 14.22 -15.60 5.87
C PHE A 53 12.87 -15.33 6.56
N ARG A 54 12.85 -15.09 7.88
CA ARG A 54 11.66 -14.56 8.53
C ARG A 54 11.53 -13.08 8.13
N PRO A 55 10.54 -12.73 7.27
CA PRO A 55 10.22 -11.32 7.09
C PRO A 55 9.80 -10.78 8.46
N ASP A 56 10.34 -9.63 8.83
CA ASP A 56 9.96 -8.98 10.08
C ASP A 56 8.46 -8.68 9.96
N SER A 57 7.64 -9.33 10.80
CA SER A 57 6.17 -9.19 10.72
C SER A 57 5.72 -7.75 10.87
N ASN A 58 6.53 -6.93 11.55
CA ASN A 58 6.34 -5.51 11.69
C ASN A 58 6.56 -4.76 10.37
N GLU A 59 7.60 -5.11 9.62
CA GLU A 59 7.92 -4.49 8.32
C GLU A 59 6.82 -4.76 7.29
N VAL A 60 6.37 -6.02 7.20
CA VAL A 60 5.24 -6.42 6.35
C VAL A 60 3.96 -5.67 6.71
N ALA A 61 3.67 -5.51 8.01
CA ALA A 61 2.49 -4.78 8.48
C ALA A 61 2.57 -3.29 8.10
N THR A 62 3.73 -2.67 8.30
CA THR A 62 3.98 -1.27 7.94
C THR A 62 3.85 -1.03 6.44
N LEU A 63 4.45 -1.87 5.61
CA LEU A 63 4.33 -1.76 4.16
C LEU A 63 2.89 -1.97 3.68
N LYS A 64 2.15 -2.92 4.26
CA LYS A 64 0.72 -3.08 3.96
C LYS A 64 -0.09 -1.85 4.32
N SER A 65 0.21 -1.18 5.44
CA SER A 65 -0.47 0.06 5.82
C SER A 65 -0.13 1.20 4.86
N SER A 66 1.13 1.31 4.42
CA SER A 66 1.55 2.32 3.44
C SER A 66 0.84 2.13 2.09
N VAL A 67 0.74 0.89 1.59
CA VAL A 67 -0.02 0.60 0.35
C VAL A 67 -1.49 0.97 0.51
N ARG A 68 -2.10 0.76 1.69
CA ARG A 68 -3.49 1.18 1.93
C ARG A 68 -3.66 2.69 1.91
N LEU A 69 -2.71 3.45 2.47
CA LEU A 69 -2.74 4.92 2.40
C LEU A 69 -2.67 5.40 0.95
N SER A 70 -1.78 4.84 0.13
CA SER A 70 -1.71 5.20 -1.29
C SER A 70 -2.98 4.79 -2.08
N LEU A 71 -3.67 3.72 -1.67
CA LEU A 71 -5.00 3.38 -2.22
C LEU A 71 -6.05 4.39 -1.80
N GLU A 72 -6.01 4.89 -0.58
CA GLU A 72 -6.91 5.94 -0.08
C GLU A 72 -6.76 7.23 -0.89
N ASP A 73 -5.53 7.62 -1.26
CA ASP A 73 -5.28 8.77 -2.15
C ASP A 73 -5.98 8.61 -3.51
N ILE A 74 -5.97 7.40 -4.08
CA ILE A 74 -6.73 7.10 -5.31
C ILE A 74 -8.23 7.22 -5.08
N GLU A 75 -8.73 6.68 -3.97
CA GLU A 75 -10.14 6.71 -3.62
C GLU A 75 -10.63 8.13 -3.35
N ASP A 76 -9.79 8.99 -2.80
CA ASP A 76 -10.11 10.40 -2.57
C ASP A 76 -10.40 11.14 -3.88
N VAL A 77 -9.59 10.92 -4.92
CA VAL A 77 -9.87 11.48 -6.25
C VAL A 77 -11.14 10.89 -6.83
N VAL A 78 -11.37 9.59 -6.67
CA VAL A 78 -12.60 8.92 -7.13
C VAL A 78 -13.83 9.52 -6.43
N ARG A 79 -13.77 9.73 -5.11
CA ARG A 79 -14.84 10.35 -4.32
C ARG A 79 -15.05 11.81 -4.70
N ALA A 80 -13.96 12.56 -4.92
CA ALA A 80 -14.05 13.95 -5.36
C ALA A 80 -14.73 14.07 -6.72
N PHE A 81 -14.42 13.19 -7.67
CA PHE A 81 -15.12 13.16 -8.96
C PHE A 81 -16.59 12.74 -8.82
N GLN A 82 -16.88 11.71 -8.00
CA GLN A 82 -18.26 11.30 -7.75
C GLN A 82 -19.08 12.42 -7.09
N LYS A 83 -18.50 13.15 -6.13
CA LYS A 83 -19.17 14.32 -5.55
C LYS A 83 -19.45 15.38 -6.62
N PHE A 84 -18.51 15.63 -7.51
CA PHE A 84 -18.72 16.54 -8.63
C PHE A 84 -19.83 16.05 -9.58
N GLU A 85 -19.84 14.74 -9.93
CA GLU A 85 -20.79 14.14 -10.87
C GLU A 85 -22.22 14.09 -10.33
N VAL A 86 -22.43 13.66 -9.07
CA VAL A 86 -23.74 13.38 -8.52
C VAL A 86 -24.11 14.21 -7.29
N GLY A 87 -23.23 15.08 -6.80
CA GLY A 87 -23.48 15.93 -5.64
C GLY A 87 -24.72 16.81 -5.84
N GLN A 88 -25.56 16.87 -4.81
CA GLN A 88 -26.83 17.64 -4.85
C GLN A 88 -26.69 19.00 -4.14
N ASP A 89 -25.57 19.27 -3.55
CA ASP A 89 -25.29 20.56 -2.94
C ASP A 89 -25.11 21.65 -4.00
N ALA A 90 -25.49 22.89 -3.63
CA ALA A 90 -25.47 24.03 -4.57
C ALA A 90 -24.08 24.27 -5.19
N GLU A 91 -23.01 24.00 -4.43
CA GLU A 91 -21.64 24.14 -4.90
C GLU A 91 -21.31 23.13 -6.01
N SER A 92 -21.60 21.84 -5.79
CA SER A 92 -21.38 20.79 -6.79
C SER A 92 -22.24 20.99 -8.04
N LEU A 93 -23.48 21.44 -7.85
CA LEU A 93 -24.39 21.76 -8.96
C LEU A 93 -23.83 22.93 -9.79
N ALA A 94 -23.45 24.02 -9.15
CA ALA A 94 -22.87 25.17 -9.83
C ALA A 94 -21.54 24.82 -10.54
N ASP A 95 -20.69 24.00 -9.90
CA ASP A 95 -19.42 23.59 -10.46
C ASP A 95 -19.59 22.78 -11.77
N ARG A 96 -20.52 21.82 -11.80
CA ARG A 96 -20.75 20.99 -13.00
C ARG A 96 -21.59 21.68 -14.08
N THR A 97 -22.43 22.67 -13.74
CA THR A 97 -23.30 23.31 -14.74
C THR A 97 -22.76 24.64 -15.25
N LEU A 98 -22.10 25.42 -14.39
CA LEU A 98 -21.65 26.76 -14.72
C LEU A 98 -20.13 26.86 -14.90
N HIS A 99 -19.35 26.13 -14.09
CA HIS A 99 -17.90 26.33 -14.08
C HIS A 99 -17.15 25.30 -14.91
N ARG A 100 -17.56 24.02 -14.88
CA ARG A 100 -16.80 22.92 -15.52
C ARG A 100 -17.69 21.86 -16.19
N PRO A 101 -18.68 22.25 -17.01
CA PRO A 101 -19.58 21.26 -17.64
C PRO A 101 -18.84 20.27 -18.54
N ALA A 102 -17.78 20.72 -19.24
CA ALA A 102 -16.96 19.89 -20.11
C ALA A 102 -16.28 18.70 -19.38
N LEU A 103 -16.17 18.75 -18.05
CA LEU A 103 -15.54 17.66 -17.29
C LEU A 103 -16.41 16.38 -17.27
N LEU A 104 -17.70 16.45 -17.56
CA LEU A 104 -18.61 15.29 -17.69
C LEU A 104 -18.63 14.72 -19.11
N ASP A 105 -18.10 15.46 -20.09
CA ASP A 105 -18.10 15.02 -21.47
C ASP A 105 -17.01 13.97 -21.70
N LEU A 106 -17.45 12.74 -22.02
CA LEU A 106 -16.56 11.61 -22.31
C LEU A 106 -15.99 11.66 -23.72
N ASP A 107 -16.65 12.36 -24.63
CA ASP A 107 -16.27 12.51 -26.04
C ASP A 107 -15.58 13.85 -26.31
N THR A 108 -15.03 14.45 -25.26
CA THR A 108 -14.37 15.76 -25.32
C THR A 108 -13.10 15.74 -26.18
N ASP A 109 -12.87 16.82 -26.93
CA ASP A 109 -11.61 17.06 -27.67
C ASP A 109 -10.43 17.45 -26.75
N SER A 110 -10.68 17.69 -25.45
CA SER A 110 -9.61 18.02 -24.51
C SER A 110 -8.83 16.79 -24.09
N GLU A 111 -7.55 16.75 -24.45
CA GLU A 111 -6.62 15.68 -24.10
C GLU A 111 -6.54 15.48 -22.56
N GLU A 112 -6.54 16.56 -21.79
CA GLU A 112 -6.42 16.53 -20.34
C GLU A 112 -7.66 15.87 -19.69
N ILE A 113 -8.86 16.16 -20.20
CA ILE A 113 -10.10 15.57 -19.69
C ILE A 113 -10.19 14.10 -20.10
N ALA A 114 -9.91 13.78 -21.35
CA ALA A 114 -9.90 12.39 -21.85
C ALA A 114 -8.87 11.53 -21.10
N LYS A 115 -7.65 12.05 -20.86
CA LYS A 115 -6.61 11.41 -20.05
C LYS A 115 -7.09 11.13 -18.64
N PHE A 116 -7.76 12.10 -18.00
CA PHE A 116 -8.31 11.89 -16.64
C PHE A 116 -9.35 10.77 -16.62
N HIS A 117 -10.33 10.74 -17.51
CA HIS A 117 -11.34 9.69 -17.57
C HIS A 117 -10.72 8.29 -17.79
N PHE A 118 -9.74 8.19 -18.66
CA PHE A 118 -8.98 6.96 -18.89
C PHE A 118 -8.25 6.48 -17.62
N LEU A 119 -7.54 7.39 -16.95
CA LEU A 119 -6.82 7.08 -15.71
C LEU A 119 -7.78 6.72 -14.58
N LEU A 120 -8.90 7.43 -14.44
CA LEU A 120 -9.94 7.15 -13.44
C LEU A 120 -10.50 5.73 -13.59
N GLY A 121 -10.86 5.34 -14.82
CA GLY A 121 -11.36 3.99 -15.09
C GLY A 121 -10.32 2.90 -14.82
N ASN A 122 -9.06 3.17 -15.15
CA ASN A 122 -7.94 2.25 -14.88
C ASN A 122 -7.64 2.14 -13.38
N SER A 123 -7.67 3.25 -12.66
CA SER A 123 -7.38 3.31 -11.22
C SER A 123 -8.43 2.57 -10.41
N LYS A 124 -9.73 2.70 -10.73
CA LYS A 124 -10.80 1.91 -10.10
C LYS A 124 -10.58 0.39 -10.24
N ARG A 125 -10.14 -0.07 -11.42
CA ARG A 125 -9.81 -1.49 -11.66
C ARG A 125 -8.53 -1.92 -10.94
N PHE A 126 -7.55 -1.04 -10.89
CA PHE A 126 -6.28 -1.27 -10.22
C PHE A 126 -6.46 -1.42 -8.71
N SER A 127 -7.20 -0.52 -8.04
CA SER A 127 -7.44 -0.56 -6.59
C SER A 127 -8.04 -1.90 -6.17
N ARG A 128 -9.06 -2.39 -6.87
CA ARG A 128 -9.66 -3.72 -6.59
C ARG A 128 -8.65 -4.86 -6.68
N ARG A 129 -7.71 -4.81 -7.65
CA ARG A 129 -6.67 -5.84 -7.78
C ARG A 129 -5.64 -5.76 -6.66
N VAL A 130 -5.25 -4.56 -6.25
CA VAL A 130 -4.30 -4.34 -5.15
C VAL A 130 -4.89 -4.83 -3.83
N GLU A 131 -6.15 -4.50 -3.53
CA GLU A 131 -6.85 -5.02 -2.35
C GLU A 131 -6.89 -6.55 -2.31
N GLY A 132 -7.17 -7.19 -3.45
CA GLY A 132 -7.11 -8.64 -3.58
C GLY A 132 -5.72 -9.22 -3.29
N LYS A 133 -4.66 -8.53 -3.75
CA LYS A 133 -3.27 -8.92 -3.46
C LYS A 133 -2.89 -8.73 -2.00
N LEU A 134 -3.33 -7.65 -1.35
CA LEU A 134 -3.03 -7.38 0.06
C LEU A 134 -3.58 -8.43 1.02
N ARG A 135 -4.59 -9.22 0.60
CA ARG A 135 -5.12 -10.36 1.37
C ARG A 135 -4.21 -11.59 1.31
N GLN A 136 -3.24 -11.60 0.39
CA GLN A 136 -2.29 -12.70 0.23
C GLN A 136 -1.05 -12.50 1.13
N ASN A 137 -0.28 -13.57 1.31
CA ASN A 137 1.02 -13.50 1.98
C ASN A 137 2.07 -13.00 0.99
N LEU A 138 2.31 -11.69 0.99
CA LEU A 138 3.31 -11.05 0.15
C LEU A 138 4.63 -10.91 0.92
N SER A 139 5.74 -11.07 0.20
CA SER A 139 7.07 -10.75 0.73
C SER A 139 7.28 -9.24 0.81
N VAL A 140 8.26 -8.80 1.62
CA VAL A 140 8.68 -7.39 1.74
C VAL A 140 8.93 -6.78 0.36
N SER A 141 9.75 -7.44 -0.47
CA SER A 141 10.09 -6.95 -1.82
C SER A 141 8.90 -6.88 -2.79
N GLN A 142 7.87 -7.71 -2.58
CA GLN A 142 6.62 -7.62 -3.35
C GLN A 142 5.76 -6.43 -2.89
N LEU A 143 5.73 -6.17 -1.58
CA LEU A 143 5.00 -5.04 -1.00
C LEU A 143 5.65 -3.71 -1.38
N GLU A 144 6.99 -3.60 -1.35
CA GLU A 144 7.72 -2.40 -1.79
C GLU A 144 7.41 -2.06 -3.26
N ARG A 145 7.48 -3.07 -4.15
CA ARG A 145 7.11 -2.87 -5.56
C ARG A 145 5.65 -2.47 -5.73
N LEU A 146 4.76 -3.09 -4.94
CA LEU A 146 3.34 -2.76 -4.97
C LEU A 146 3.10 -1.33 -4.49
N LEU A 147 3.78 -0.90 -3.42
CA LEU A 147 3.75 0.46 -2.90
C LEU A 147 4.19 1.46 -3.98
N THR A 148 5.38 1.27 -4.56
CA THR A 148 5.91 2.16 -5.59
C THR A 148 4.93 2.34 -6.76
N VAL A 149 4.34 1.24 -7.24
CA VAL A 149 3.37 1.30 -8.35
C VAL A 149 2.08 2.00 -7.92
N THR A 150 1.63 1.80 -6.67
CA THR A 150 0.40 2.42 -6.16
C THR A 150 0.59 3.92 -5.97
N ASP A 151 1.71 4.35 -5.39
CA ASP A 151 2.06 5.76 -5.22
C ASP A 151 2.16 6.51 -6.55
N THR A 152 2.83 5.90 -7.53
CA THR A 152 2.93 6.48 -8.88
C THR A 152 1.55 6.68 -9.49
N ARG A 153 0.66 5.69 -9.41
CA ARG A 153 -0.70 5.80 -9.96
C ARG A 153 -1.58 6.78 -9.20
N ALA A 154 -1.43 6.88 -7.89
CA ALA A 154 -2.13 7.88 -7.07
C ALA A 154 -1.74 9.29 -7.52
N SER A 155 -0.43 9.55 -7.64
CA SER A 155 0.11 10.84 -8.08
C SER A 155 -0.33 11.19 -9.51
N GLU A 156 -0.24 10.23 -10.45
CA GLU A 156 -0.68 10.43 -11.84
C GLU A 156 -2.18 10.77 -11.92
N LEU A 157 -3.02 10.07 -11.16
CA LEU A 157 -4.46 10.34 -11.15
C LEU A 157 -4.78 11.69 -10.53
N GLN A 158 -4.12 12.05 -9.43
CA GLN A 158 -4.31 13.33 -8.77
C GLN A 158 -3.89 14.49 -9.68
N GLN A 159 -2.76 14.36 -10.34
CA GLN A 159 -2.30 15.37 -11.31
C GLN A 159 -3.28 15.50 -12.48
N ALA A 160 -3.70 14.39 -13.07
CA ALA A 160 -4.68 14.40 -14.16
C ALA A 160 -6.01 15.04 -13.75
N TRP A 161 -6.47 14.79 -12.51
CA TRP A 161 -7.66 15.44 -11.94
C TRP A 161 -7.53 16.96 -11.90
N LEU A 162 -6.39 17.47 -11.41
CA LEU A 162 -6.13 18.91 -11.35
C LEU A 162 -6.03 19.54 -12.76
N GLU A 163 -5.38 18.85 -13.69
CA GLU A 163 -5.25 19.29 -15.08
C GLU A 163 -6.60 19.32 -15.79
N ALA A 164 -7.40 18.26 -15.66
CA ALA A 164 -8.74 18.17 -16.24
C ALA A 164 -9.68 19.27 -15.68
N ARG A 165 -9.64 19.53 -14.37
CA ARG A 165 -10.42 20.62 -13.77
C ARG A 165 -10.02 21.99 -14.31
N LYS A 166 -8.73 22.23 -14.52
CA LYS A 166 -8.25 23.49 -15.12
C LYS A 166 -8.66 23.60 -16.59
N ALA A 167 -8.57 22.51 -17.34
CA ALA A 167 -8.99 22.48 -18.75
C ALA A 167 -10.49 22.73 -18.88
N ALA A 168 -11.32 22.03 -18.10
CA ALA A 168 -12.76 22.22 -18.11
C ALA A 168 -13.19 23.64 -17.70
N TYR A 169 -12.50 24.26 -16.75
CA TYR A 169 -12.75 25.64 -16.38
C TYR A 169 -12.43 26.62 -17.52
N ARG A 170 -11.34 26.39 -18.28
CA ARG A 170 -10.97 27.22 -19.47
C ARG A 170 -11.98 27.09 -20.60
N LEU A 171 -12.55 25.91 -20.78
CA LEU A 171 -13.57 25.65 -21.80
C LEU A 171 -14.90 26.35 -21.45
N GLY A 172 -15.22 26.49 -20.16
CA GLY A 172 -16.43 27.16 -19.72
C GLY A 172 -17.73 26.48 -20.18
N PRO A 173 -18.90 27.16 -20.02
CA PRO A 173 -20.21 26.61 -20.40
C PRO A 173 -20.46 26.59 -21.93
N SER A 174 -19.64 27.22 -22.76
CA SER A 174 -19.87 27.37 -24.18
C SER A 174 -19.50 26.18 -25.07
N ASN A 175 -18.95 25.11 -24.47
CA ASN A 175 -18.46 23.95 -25.24
C ASN A 175 -19.51 22.83 -25.40
N ASN A 176 -20.77 23.10 -25.06
CA ASN A 176 -21.90 22.14 -25.22
C ASN A 176 -22.77 22.46 -26.45
N SER A 177 -22.16 22.95 -27.55
CA SER A 177 -22.88 23.21 -28.78
C SER A 177 -22.56 22.18 -29.83
#